data_b95b820b3c5dee3c60d4bf79fdeeb672
#
_entry.id   b95b820b3c5dee3c60d4bf79fdeeb672
#
_cell.length_a   1.000
_cell.length_b   1.000
_cell.length_c   1.000
_cell.angle_alpha   90.00
_cell.angle_beta   90.00
_cell.angle_gamma   90.00
#
_symmetry.space_group_name_H-M   'P 1'
#
loop_
_entity.id
_entity.type
_entity.pdbx_description
1 polymer ?
#
loop_
_entity_poly.entity_id
_entity_poly.type
_entity_poly.pdbx_seq_one_letter_code
_entity_poly.pdbx_strand_id
1 'polypeptide(L)'
;MSKIDWDKRIIIGKSGTVYKILPEKISVGRWPKYELWSTLISTRMDMDTFVKTLNSVINRVNKAQTFGDMIQPYTELTDLRNGIVKYNETGRPQLVEFAALFCLKCDKEGNVIEDVGEITEDVIREKYNDWKEIDMNDFFLLVSRHIPSFQQNYKLEVERQRNQGNE
;
A
#
# COMPACT_ATOMS: atom_id res chain seq x y z
N MET A 1 -20.21 -10.40 7.32
CA MET A 1 -18.84 -10.95 7.28
C MET A 1 -18.19 -10.49 5.99
N SER A 2 -17.05 -9.80 6.11
CA SER A 2 -16.30 -9.28 4.94
C SER A 2 -15.61 -10.43 4.21
N LYS A 3 -15.49 -10.36 2.88
CA LYS A 3 -14.80 -11.37 2.07
C LYS A 3 -14.28 -10.82 0.75
N ILE A 4 -13.29 -11.51 0.17
CA ILE A 4 -12.77 -11.24 -1.17
C ILE A 4 -13.30 -12.29 -2.14
N ASP A 5 -13.88 -11.86 -3.25
CA ASP A 5 -14.24 -12.69 -4.39
C ASP A 5 -13.20 -12.44 -5.49
N TRP A 6 -12.28 -13.40 -5.64
CA TRP A 6 -11.12 -13.28 -6.52
C TRP A 6 -11.50 -13.33 -8.00
N ASP A 7 -12.51 -14.10 -8.34
CA ASP A 7 -12.96 -14.29 -9.73
C ASP A 7 -13.61 -13.02 -10.27
N LYS A 8 -14.39 -12.37 -9.43
CA LYS A 8 -15.05 -11.11 -9.77
C LYS A 8 -14.21 -9.87 -9.49
N ARG A 9 -13.07 -10.01 -8.82
CA ARG A 9 -12.21 -8.90 -8.36
C ARG A 9 -12.96 -7.91 -7.49
N ILE A 10 -13.71 -8.40 -6.51
CA ILE A 10 -14.46 -7.58 -5.58
C ILE A 10 -14.15 -7.90 -4.14
N ILE A 11 -14.28 -6.88 -3.30
CA ILE A 11 -14.35 -7.00 -1.84
C ILE A 11 -15.81 -6.74 -1.45
N ILE A 12 -16.38 -7.63 -0.65
CA ILE A 12 -17.67 -7.38 -0.02
C ILE A 12 -17.39 -7.00 1.42
N GLY A 13 -17.71 -5.77 1.77
CA GLY A 13 -17.54 -5.24 3.10
C GLY A 13 -18.50 -5.84 4.11
N LYS A 14 -18.27 -5.57 5.40
CA LYS A 14 -19.15 -5.98 6.50
C LYS A 14 -20.57 -5.41 6.37
N SER A 15 -20.66 -4.18 5.87
CA SER A 15 -21.94 -3.50 5.57
C SER A 15 -22.70 -4.12 4.41
N GLY A 16 -22.09 -5.02 3.63
CA GLY A 16 -22.61 -5.51 2.36
C GLY A 16 -22.26 -4.62 1.17
N THR A 17 -21.51 -3.55 1.39
CA THR A 17 -21.01 -2.69 0.31
C THR A 17 -20.04 -3.48 -0.57
N VAL A 18 -20.15 -3.31 -1.88
CA VAL A 18 -19.30 -3.94 -2.88
C VAL A 18 -18.22 -2.95 -3.32
N TYR A 19 -16.98 -3.39 -3.27
CA TYR A 19 -15.82 -2.63 -3.74
C TYR A 19 -15.14 -3.40 -4.88
N LYS A 20 -15.00 -2.77 -6.03
CA LYS A 20 -14.34 -3.36 -7.19
C LYS A 20 -12.88 -3.00 -7.21
N ILE A 21 -12.04 -3.98 -7.51
CA ILE A 21 -10.58 -3.83 -7.55
C ILE A 21 -10.20 -3.34 -8.95
N LEU A 22 -9.87 -2.05 -9.07
CA LEU A 22 -9.65 -1.34 -10.33
C LEU A 22 -8.35 -0.51 -10.29
N PRO A 23 -7.17 -1.15 -10.22
CA PRO A 23 -5.90 -0.43 -10.18
C PRO A 23 -5.66 0.42 -11.43
N GLU A 24 -6.22 0.04 -12.57
CA GLU A 24 -6.16 0.80 -13.81
C GLU A 24 -6.96 2.11 -13.81
N LYS A 25 -7.78 2.33 -12.78
CA LYS A 25 -8.58 3.57 -12.62
C LYS A 25 -8.02 4.52 -11.57
N ILE A 26 -6.77 4.33 -11.15
CA ILE A 26 -6.11 5.28 -10.25
C ILE A 26 -5.96 6.62 -10.97
N SER A 27 -6.62 7.64 -10.43
CA SER A 27 -6.59 8.99 -10.99
C SER A 27 -5.29 9.73 -10.69
N VAL A 28 -5.04 10.82 -11.41
CA VAL A 28 -3.90 11.71 -11.16
C VAL A 28 -3.93 12.26 -9.73
N GLY A 29 -5.13 12.54 -9.17
CA GLY A 29 -5.27 13.01 -7.80
C GLY A 29 -4.91 11.97 -6.72
N ARG A 30 -5.07 10.68 -7.02
CA ARG A 30 -4.69 9.57 -6.14
C ARG A 30 -3.25 9.09 -6.35
N TRP A 31 -2.64 9.44 -7.49
CA TRP A 31 -1.33 8.95 -7.90
C TRP A 31 -0.22 9.24 -6.89
N PRO A 32 -0.09 10.44 -6.30
CA PRO A 32 0.97 10.71 -5.32
C PRO A 32 0.89 9.79 -4.09
N LYS A 33 -0.33 9.48 -3.62
CA LYS A 33 -0.52 8.52 -2.52
C LYS A 33 -0.19 7.10 -2.96
N TYR A 34 -0.53 6.73 -4.19
CA TYR A 34 -0.19 5.43 -4.76
C TYR A 34 1.32 5.22 -4.85
N GLU A 35 2.07 6.18 -5.40
CA GLU A 35 3.54 6.11 -5.46
C GLU A 35 4.17 6.00 -4.07
N LEU A 36 3.74 6.85 -3.13
CA LEU A 36 4.24 6.82 -1.76
C LEU A 36 4.00 5.44 -1.11
N TRP A 37 2.77 4.95 -1.13
CA TRP A 37 2.42 3.69 -0.48
C TRP A 37 3.05 2.48 -1.18
N SER A 38 3.08 2.45 -2.50
CA SER A 38 3.74 1.37 -3.25
C SER A 38 5.22 1.30 -2.95
N THR A 39 5.89 2.44 -2.81
CA THR A 39 7.30 2.53 -2.44
C THR A 39 7.52 2.02 -1.01
N LEU A 40 6.75 2.50 -0.05
CA LEU A 40 6.86 2.08 1.36
C LEU A 40 6.62 0.58 1.55
N ILE A 41 5.62 0.02 0.87
CA ILE A 41 5.30 -1.41 0.96
C ILE A 41 6.35 -2.25 0.22
N SER A 42 6.84 -1.79 -0.93
CA SER A 42 7.85 -2.53 -1.72
C SER A 42 9.20 -2.61 -1.05
N THR A 43 9.54 -1.63 -0.21
CA THR A 43 10.81 -1.64 0.54
C THR A 43 10.88 -2.74 1.59
N ARG A 44 9.74 -3.39 1.93
CA ARG A 44 9.66 -4.42 2.99
C ARG A 44 10.49 -4.04 4.21
N MET A 45 10.33 -2.81 4.66
CA MET A 45 11.14 -2.31 5.75
C MET A 45 10.71 -3.03 7.04
N ASP A 46 11.37 -4.17 7.34
CA ASP A 46 11.37 -4.69 8.70
C ASP A 46 12.07 -3.70 9.64
N MET A 47 11.91 -3.89 10.92
CA MET A 47 12.45 -2.98 11.94
C MET A 47 13.99 -2.84 11.82
N ASP A 48 14.70 -3.90 11.48
CA ASP A 48 16.16 -3.87 11.32
C ASP A 48 16.58 -3.03 10.12
N THR A 49 15.89 -3.20 9.00
CA THR A 49 16.11 -2.40 7.79
C THR A 49 15.75 -0.95 8.05
N PHE A 50 14.66 -0.68 8.77
CA PHE A 50 14.28 0.66 9.18
C PHE A 50 15.37 1.34 10.02
N VAL A 51 15.86 0.66 11.06
CA VAL A 51 16.93 1.18 11.94
C VAL A 51 18.23 1.42 11.15
N LYS A 52 18.61 0.51 10.26
CA LYS A 52 19.79 0.68 9.39
C LYS A 52 19.64 1.89 8.47
N THR A 53 18.48 2.06 7.86
CA THR A 53 18.18 3.20 6.98
C THR A 53 18.22 4.50 7.77
N LEU A 54 17.59 4.55 8.93
CA LEU A 54 17.60 5.70 9.83
C LEU A 54 19.04 6.09 10.22
N ASN A 55 19.85 5.11 10.65
CA ASN A 55 21.24 5.34 10.99
C ASN A 55 22.07 5.83 9.80
N SER A 56 21.82 5.31 8.60
CA SER A 56 22.47 5.78 7.37
C SER A 56 22.13 7.26 7.09
N VAL A 57 20.86 7.63 7.22
CA VAL A 57 20.42 9.02 7.03
C VAL A 57 21.06 9.95 8.07
N ILE A 58 21.03 9.56 9.34
CA ILE A 58 21.66 10.32 10.44
C ILE A 58 23.15 10.52 10.18
N ASN A 59 23.86 9.46 9.73
CA ASN A 59 25.27 9.55 9.42
C ASN A 59 25.56 10.50 8.26
N ARG A 60 24.69 10.56 7.24
CA ARG A 60 24.83 11.52 6.13
C ARG A 60 24.57 12.95 6.60
N VAL A 61 23.58 13.18 7.44
CA VAL A 61 23.31 14.50 8.07
C VAL A 61 24.52 14.95 8.87
N ASN A 62 25.11 14.08 9.69
CA ASN A 62 26.27 14.41 10.53
C ASN A 62 27.54 14.69 9.72
N LYS A 63 27.65 14.18 8.49
CA LYS A 63 28.78 14.42 7.59
C LYS A 63 28.56 15.57 6.62
N ALA A 64 27.36 16.12 6.56
CA ALA A 64 27.02 17.24 5.68
C ALA A 64 27.85 18.47 6.03
N GLN A 65 28.50 19.07 5.03
CA GLN A 65 29.31 20.28 5.19
C GLN A 65 28.58 21.52 4.70
N THR A 66 27.59 21.34 3.83
CA THR A 66 26.78 22.41 3.26
C THR A 66 25.29 22.19 3.51
N PHE A 67 24.49 23.24 3.41
CA PHE A 67 23.05 23.12 3.49
C PHE A 67 22.49 22.23 2.36
N GLY A 68 23.08 22.29 1.17
CA GLY A 68 22.71 21.43 0.05
C GLY A 68 22.84 19.93 0.36
N ASP A 69 23.90 19.54 1.08
CA ASP A 69 24.15 18.15 1.48
C ASP A 69 23.12 17.63 2.48
N MET A 70 22.43 18.52 3.19
CA MET A 70 21.43 18.19 4.20
C MET A 70 20.03 18.00 3.63
N ILE A 71 19.71 18.59 2.46
CA ILE A 71 18.35 18.61 1.92
C ILE A 71 17.81 17.18 1.72
N GLN A 72 18.52 16.35 1.00
CA GLN A 72 18.07 14.99 0.69
C GLN A 72 17.94 14.10 1.94
N PRO A 73 18.96 13.99 2.82
CA PRO A 73 18.85 13.24 4.07
C PRO A 73 17.70 13.75 4.97
N TYR A 74 17.49 15.06 5.03
CA TYR A 74 16.41 15.65 5.82
C TYR A 74 15.02 15.26 5.26
N THR A 75 14.86 15.30 3.93
CA THR A 75 13.63 14.88 3.27
C THR A 75 13.33 13.41 3.56
N GLU A 76 14.32 12.52 3.39
CA GLU A 76 14.18 11.09 3.70
C GLU A 76 13.81 10.84 5.17
N LEU A 77 14.42 11.58 6.11
CA LEU A 77 14.09 11.49 7.54
C LEU A 77 12.65 11.95 7.83
N THR A 78 12.24 13.02 7.17
CA THR A 78 10.88 13.56 7.31
C THR A 78 9.84 12.56 6.78
N ASP A 79 10.10 11.94 5.64
CA ASP A 79 9.21 10.94 5.04
C ASP A 79 9.09 9.68 5.91
N LEU A 80 10.22 9.18 6.44
CA LEU A 80 10.25 8.07 7.40
C LEU A 80 9.44 8.40 8.66
N ARG A 81 9.66 9.59 9.24
CA ARG A 81 8.91 10.06 10.41
C ARG A 81 7.42 10.14 10.12
N ASN A 82 7.03 10.77 9.02
CA ASN A 82 5.63 10.96 8.66
C ASN A 82 4.91 9.62 8.45
N GLY A 83 5.58 8.64 7.85
CA GLY A 83 5.06 7.29 7.72
C GLY A 83 4.77 6.64 9.06
N ILE A 84 5.69 6.73 10.04
CA ILE A 84 5.52 6.18 11.39
C ILE A 84 4.43 6.91 12.17
N VAL A 85 4.46 8.25 12.15
CA VAL A 85 3.47 9.06 12.89
C VAL A 85 2.09 8.76 12.36
N LYS A 86 1.90 8.75 11.05
CA LYS A 86 0.61 8.45 10.44
C LYS A 86 0.10 7.05 10.79
N TYR A 87 0.97 6.04 10.79
CA TYR A 87 0.61 4.69 11.21
C TYR A 87 0.15 4.63 12.68
N ASN A 88 0.88 5.31 13.57
CA ASN A 88 0.53 5.37 15.00
C ASN A 88 -0.76 6.14 15.26
N GLU A 89 -1.01 7.23 14.51
CA GLU A 89 -2.21 8.07 14.66
C GLU A 89 -3.47 7.35 14.17
N THR A 90 -3.39 6.65 13.07
CA THR A 90 -4.58 6.04 12.44
C THR A 90 -4.84 4.62 12.95
N GLY A 91 -3.84 3.91 13.45
CA GLY A 91 -3.93 2.51 13.84
C GLY A 91 -4.32 1.57 12.70
N ARG A 92 -4.24 2.06 11.44
CA ARG A 92 -4.60 1.29 10.26
C ARG A 92 -3.37 0.74 9.54
N PRO A 93 -3.39 -0.53 9.10
CA PRO A 93 -2.31 -1.09 8.31
C PRO A 93 -2.14 -0.32 6.98
N GLN A 94 -0.89 -0.03 6.60
CA GLN A 94 -0.56 0.64 5.34
C GLN A 94 -1.13 -0.07 4.11
N LEU A 95 -1.18 -1.40 4.15
CA LEU A 95 -1.78 -2.23 3.10
C LEU A 95 -3.25 -1.88 2.85
N VAL A 96 -4.00 -1.59 3.91
CA VAL A 96 -5.41 -1.21 3.81
C VAL A 96 -5.55 0.17 3.19
N GLU A 97 -4.71 1.14 3.60
CA GLU A 97 -4.71 2.47 2.99
C GLU A 97 -4.32 2.41 1.51
N PHE A 98 -3.36 1.58 1.15
CA PHE A 98 -2.97 1.37 -0.24
C PHE A 98 -4.11 0.74 -1.06
N ALA A 99 -4.74 -0.32 -0.56
CA ALA A 99 -5.88 -0.96 -1.21
C ALA A 99 -7.06 0.00 -1.39
N ALA A 100 -7.27 0.92 -0.44
CA ALA A 100 -8.33 1.92 -0.53
C ALA A 100 -8.23 2.83 -1.76
N LEU A 101 -7.03 3.00 -2.32
CA LEU A 101 -6.80 3.83 -3.50
C LEU A 101 -7.43 3.25 -4.77
N PHE A 102 -7.49 1.93 -4.91
CA PHE A 102 -7.93 1.23 -6.12
C PHE A 102 -9.11 0.26 -5.93
N CYS A 103 -9.56 0.05 -4.70
CA CYS A 103 -10.79 -0.68 -4.43
C CYS A 103 -11.96 0.31 -4.34
N LEU A 104 -12.65 0.52 -5.45
CA LEU A 104 -13.67 1.55 -5.59
C LEU A 104 -15.06 1.03 -5.22
N LYS A 105 -15.82 1.81 -4.46
CA LYS A 105 -17.20 1.51 -4.08
C LYS A 105 -18.10 1.46 -5.31
N CYS A 106 -18.94 0.42 -5.40
CA CYS A 106 -19.85 0.20 -6.51
C CYS A 106 -21.30 0.08 -6.02
N ASP A 107 -22.22 0.38 -6.93
CA ASP A 107 -23.65 0.07 -6.76
C ASP A 107 -23.92 -1.45 -6.95
N LYS A 108 -25.20 -1.83 -6.86
CA LYS A 108 -25.63 -3.24 -7.03
C LYS A 108 -25.44 -3.76 -8.45
N GLU A 109 -25.30 -2.86 -9.42
CA GLU A 109 -25.11 -3.15 -10.84
C GLU A 109 -23.62 -3.25 -11.19
N GLY A 110 -22.73 -2.90 -10.25
CA GLY A 110 -21.27 -2.93 -10.41
C GLY A 110 -20.68 -1.67 -11.01
N ASN A 111 -21.45 -0.57 -11.10
CA ASN A 111 -20.93 0.73 -11.52
C ASN A 111 -20.25 1.43 -10.36
N VAL A 112 -19.12 2.10 -10.64
CA VAL A 112 -18.39 2.87 -9.63
C VAL A 112 -19.20 4.09 -9.24
N ILE A 113 -19.47 4.23 -7.93
CA ILE A 113 -20.18 5.38 -7.34
C ILE A 113 -19.29 6.24 -6.46
N GLU A 114 -18.05 5.81 -6.22
CA GLU A 114 -17.05 6.57 -5.47
C GLU A 114 -16.41 7.64 -6.35
N ASP A 115 -16.16 8.83 -5.77
CA ASP A 115 -15.35 9.84 -6.45
C ASP A 115 -13.92 9.31 -6.64
N VAL A 116 -13.50 9.20 -7.89
CA VAL A 116 -12.18 8.71 -8.27
C VAL A 116 -11.12 9.81 -8.26
N GLY A 117 -11.50 11.09 -8.14
CA GLY A 117 -10.59 12.22 -8.19
C GLY A 117 -9.60 12.20 -7.03
N GLU A 118 -10.07 12.46 -5.84
CA GLU A 118 -9.25 12.47 -4.64
C GLU A 118 -9.81 11.50 -3.59
N ILE A 119 -8.93 10.90 -2.78
CA ILE A 119 -9.35 10.07 -1.67
C ILE A 119 -9.19 10.84 -0.36
N THR A 120 -10.29 11.00 0.36
CA THR A 120 -10.31 11.65 1.68
C THR A 120 -10.05 10.64 2.80
N GLU A 121 -9.64 11.15 3.95
CA GLU A 121 -9.44 10.36 5.16
C GLU A 121 -10.71 9.64 5.61
N ASP A 122 -11.87 10.26 5.43
CA ASP A 122 -13.17 9.66 5.78
C ASP A 122 -13.49 8.44 4.93
N VAL A 123 -13.20 8.50 3.63
CA VAL A 123 -13.37 7.37 2.71
C VAL A 123 -12.45 6.21 3.09
N ILE A 124 -11.19 6.49 3.43
CA ILE A 124 -10.24 5.46 3.88
C ILE A 124 -10.74 4.81 5.18
N ARG A 125 -11.21 5.61 6.13
CA ARG A 125 -11.75 5.14 7.41
C ARG A 125 -13.01 4.30 7.22
N GLU A 126 -13.93 4.70 6.34
CA GLU A 126 -15.11 3.91 5.99
C GLU A 126 -14.72 2.53 5.46
N LYS A 127 -13.82 2.48 4.48
CA LYS A 127 -13.32 1.24 3.89
C LYS A 127 -12.62 0.35 4.94
N TYR A 128 -11.76 0.92 5.77
CA TYR A 128 -11.12 0.17 6.85
C TYR A 128 -12.14 -0.48 7.78
N ASN A 129 -13.15 0.28 8.24
CA ASN A 129 -14.19 -0.25 9.12
C ASN A 129 -14.98 -1.39 8.47
N ASP A 130 -15.15 -1.34 7.18
CA ASP A 130 -15.86 -2.34 6.39
C ASP A 130 -15.02 -3.59 6.12
N TRP A 131 -13.69 -3.45 6.09
CA TRP A 131 -12.75 -4.53 5.72
C TRP A 131 -11.99 -5.15 6.89
N LYS A 132 -12.03 -4.56 8.08
CA LYS A 132 -11.19 -4.98 9.23
C LYS A 132 -11.35 -6.43 9.69
N GLU A 133 -12.37 -7.14 9.19
CA GLU A 133 -12.60 -8.56 9.47
C GLU A 133 -12.05 -9.48 8.35
N ILE A 134 -11.47 -8.91 7.28
CA ILE A 134 -10.83 -9.70 6.22
C ILE A 134 -9.48 -10.21 6.76
N ASP A 135 -9.17 -11.47 6.43
CA ASP A 135 -7.85 -12.03 6.78
C ASP A 135 -6.71 -11.22 6.17
N MET A 136 -5.67 -10.98 6.97
CA MET A 136 -4.55 -10.15 6.53
C MET A 136 -3.73 -10.79 5.41
N ASN A 137 -3.66 -12.13 5.33
CA ASN A 137 -2.96 -12.81 4.25
C ASN A 137 -3.71 -12.64 2.93
N ASP A 138 -5.05 -12.71 2.95
CA ASP A 138 -5.88 -12.43 1.78
C ASP A 138 -5.70 -10.98 1.33
N PHE A 139 -5.65 -10.06 2.28
CA PHE A 139 -5.38 -8.65 1.99
C PHE A 139 -3.97 -8.43 1.40
N PHE A 140 -2.96 -9.11 1.95
CA PHE A 140 -1.60 -9.07 1.43
C PHE A 140 -1.53 -9.60 0.00
N LEU A 141 -2.17 -10.75 -0.27
CA LEU A 141 -2.24 -11.32 -1.62
C LEU A 141 -2.94 -10.37 -2.60
N LEU A 142 -4.02 -9.73 -2.17
CA LEU A 142 -4.72 -8.74 -2.97
C LEU A 142 -3.80 -7.59 -3.38
N VAL A 143 -3.12 -7.00 -2.39
CA VAL A 143 -2.26 -5.83 -2.62
C VAL A 143 -1.04 -6.20 -3.46
N SER A 144 -0.40 -7.34 -3.16
CA SER A 144 0.83 -7.77 -3.85
C SER A 144 0.64 -7.97 -5.35
N ARG A 145 -0.56 -8.36 -5.79
CA ARG A 145 -0.90 -8.48 -7.21
C ARG A 145 -0.85 -7.16 -7.98
N HIS A 146 -0.95 -6.04 -7.27
CA HIS A 146 -1.07 -4.70 -7.86
C HIS A 146 0.15 -3.81 -7.62
N ILE A 147 1.18 -4.32 -6.93
CA ILE A 147 2.45 -3.62 -6.74
C ILE A 147 3.46 -4.15 -7.78
N PRO A 148 3.96 -3.30 -8.70
CA PRO A 148 4.85 -3.75 -9.78
C PRO A 148 6.11 -4.49 -9.30
N SER A 149 6.72 -4.04 -8.19
CA SER A 149 7.89 -4.67 -7.60
C SER A 149 7.60 -6.07 -7.03
N PHE A 150 6.40 -6.32 -6.51
CA PHE A 150 5.98 -7.65 -6.06
C PHE A 150 5.67 -8.57 -7.24
N GLN A 151 5.11 -8.04 -8.33
CA GLN A 151 4.85 -8.85 -9.53
C GLN A 151 6.14 -9.40 -10.13
N GLN A 152 7.22 -8.63 -10.12
CA GLN A 152 8.52 -9.06 -10.61
C GLN A 152 9.14 -10.14 -9.71
N ASN A 153 9.09 -9.96 -8.39
CA ASN A 153 9.55 -10.95 -7.41
C ASN A 153 8.70 -12.22 -7.43
N TYR A 154 7.39 -12.10 -7.60
CA TYR A 154 6.49 -13.24 -7.72
C TYR A 154 6.80 -14.09 -8.96
N LYS A 155 7.04 -13.46 -10.12
CA LYS A 155 7.45 -14.18 -11.34
C LYS A 155 8.75 -14.95 -11.14
N LEU A 156 9.76 -14.30 -10.54
CA LEU A 156 11.06 -14.92 -10.24
C LEU A 156 10.92 -16.12 -9.28
N GLU A 157 10.04 -16.01 -8.28
CA GLU A 157 9.82 -17.10 -7.33
C GLU A 157 9.08 -18.28 -7.97
N VAL A 158 8.08 -18.01 -8.81
CA VAL A 158 7.36 -19.04 -9.58
C VAL A 158 8.30 -19.75 -10.57
N GLU A 159 9.19 -19.00 -11.22
CA GLU A 159 10.20 -19.57 -12.10
C GLU A 159 11.21 -20.44 -11.34
N ARG A 160 11.66 -20.02 -10.16
CA ARG A 160 12.52 -20.81 -9.28
C ARG A 160 11.86 -22.12 -8.86
N GLN A 161 10.61 -22.09 -8.42
CA GLN A 161 9.88 -23.30 -8.00
C GLN A 161 9.66 -24.26 -9.16
N ARG A 162 9.39 -23.78 -10.37
CA ARG A 162 9.28 -24.61 -11.58
C ARG A 162 10.59 -25.28 -11.94
N ASN A 163 11.73 -24.60 -11.78
CA ASN A 163 13.05 -25.15 -12.09
C ASN A 163 13.52 -26.17 -11.05
N GLN A 164 13.10 -26.05 -9.79
CA GLN A 164 13.41 -27.01 -8.71
C GLN A 164 12.54 -28.26 -8.74
N GLY A 165 11.37 -28.21 -9.39
CA GLY A 165 10.48 -29.36 -9.55
C GLY A 165 10.78 -30.26 -10.76
N ASN A 166 11.80 -29.92 -11.55
CA ASN A 166 12.22 -30.65 -12.76
C ASN A 166 13.60 -31.32 -12.59
N GLU A 167 14.14 -31.37 -11.38
CA GLU A 167 15.27 -32.23 -10.97
C GLU A 167 14.76 -33.42 -10.16
#